data_eb67ca71f12486dce77028506369f830
#
_entry.id   eb67ca71f12486dce77028506369f830
#
_cell.length_a   1.000
_cell.length_b   1.000
_cell.length_c   1.000
_cell.angle_alpha   90.00
_cell.angle_beta   90.00
_cell.angle_gamma   90.00
#
_symmetry.space_group_name_H-M   'P 1'
#
loop_
_entity.id
_entity.type
_entity.pdbx_description
1 polymer ?
#
loop_
_entity_poly.entity_id
_entity_poly.type
_entity_poly.pdbx_seq_one_letter_code
_entity_poly.pdbx_strand_id
1 'polypeptide(L)'
;NKAEVRGIFVGKTISYHRIDVEKMRGLFIANDFAPFIVLNRADALSAQIFSFIHELAHFFRKSESISNSIDFRDSNKNVNAEERFCNRVAAELLLPEVELREEFYDKNGIERIAEIYKMSNIFVFYRLKDIGKIHHGQAGNLESQILKETEENILDRQKKRNKGGNFYNNMRDSNGNLFNKIVANSYLQSRIGYVEASSLLKFSVEKI
;
A
#
# COMPACT_ATOMS: atom_id res chain seq x y z
N ASN A 1 13.18 -3.37 -6.15
CA ASN A 1 11.90 -4.00 -5.83
C ASN A 1 11.84 -5.41 -6.45
N LYS A 2 11.48 -6.44 -5.66
CA LYS A 2 11.42 -7.84 -6.14
C LYS A 2 10.33 -8.05 -7.20
N ALA A 3 9.24 -7.28 -7.17
CA ALA A 3 8.17 -7.33 -8.15
C ALA A 3 8.64 -6.78 -9.52
N GLU A 4 9.38 -5.68 -9.51
CA GLU A 4 9.93 -5.08 -10.73
C GLU A 4 10.93 -6.01 -11.45
N VAL A 5 11.71 -6.80 -10.71
CA VAL A 5 12.59 -7.83 -11.30
C VAL A 5 11.79 -8.89 -12.06
N ARG A 6 10.51 -9.08 -11.72
CA ARG A 6 9.59 -10.01 -12.39
C ARG A 6 8.71 -9.35 -13.45
N GLY A 7 8.99 -8.09 -13.82
CA GLY A 7 8.28 -7.36 -14.85
C GLY A 7 6.99 -6.67 -14.40
N ILE A 8 6.71 -6.61 -13.09
CA ILE A 8 5.57 -5.87 -12.56
C ILE A 8 6.00 -4.44 -12.29
N PHE A 9 5.40 -3.48 -12.96
CA PHE A 9 5.67 -2.06 -12.74
C PHE A 9 5.03 -1.60 -11.42
N VAL A 10 5.78 -0.84 -10.64
CA VAL A 10 5.29 -0.32 -9.36
C VAL A 10 5.55 1.18 -9.28
N GLY A 11 4.47 1.95 -9.29
CA GLY A 11 4.53 3.41 -9.19
C GLY A 11 3.75 3.93 -8.00
N LYS A 12 3.83 5.26 -7.80
CA LYS A 12 3.06 5.97 -6.78
C LYS A 12 2.36 7.18 -7.38
N THR A 13 1.26 7.59 -6.77
CA THR A 13 0.57 8.82 -7.17
C THR A 13 1.51 10.02 -7.09
N ILE A 14 1.28 11.01 -7.97
CA ILE A 14 2.12 12.20 -8.08
C ILE A 14 1.87 13.13 -6.88
N SER A 15 2.92 13.73 -6.34
CA SER A 15 2.84 14.51 -5.09
C SER A 15 2.01 15.81 -5.20
N TYR A 16 1.88 16.40 -6.39
CA TYR A 16 1.10 17.62 -6.63
C TYR A 16 -0.36 17.38 -7.06
N HIS A 17 -0.71 16.13 -7.45
CA HIS A 17 -2.09 15.69 -7.65
C HIS A 17 -2.43 14.67 -6.56
N ARG A 18 -2.82 15.19 -5.40
CA ARG A 18 -3.18 14.33 -4.27
C ARG A 18 -4.52 13.68 -4.53
N ILE A 19 -4.52 12.36 -4.48
CA ILE A 19 -5.74 11.56 -4.41
C ILE A 19 -6.01 11.31 -2.92
N ASP A 20 -7.24 11.51 -2.51
CA ASP A 20 -7.66 11.19 -1.16
C ASP A 20 -7.48 9.68 -0.91
N VAL A 21 -6.96 9.34 0.27
CA VAL A 21 -6.73 7.94 0.67
C VAL A 21 -8.05 7.16 0.75
N GLU A 22 -9.15 7.83 1.09
CA GLU A 22 -10.48 7.21 1.10
C GLU A 22 -10.99 6.86 -0.31
N LYS A 23 -10.50 7.58 -1.34
CA LYS A 23 -10.89 7.34 -2.74
C LYS A 23 -10.06 6.27 -3.41
N MET A 24 -8.79 6.17 -3.08
CA MET A 24 -7.88 5.18 -3.66
C MET A 24 -6.67 4.97 -2.75
N ARG A 25 -6.39 3.73 -2.37
CA ARG A 25 -5.16 3.32 -1.68
C ARG A 25 -4.18 2.63 -2.60
N GLY A 26 -4.68 1.78 -3.46
CA GLY A 26 -3.95 1.07 -4.49
C GLY A 26 -4.79 0.90 -5.74
N LEU A 27 -4.13 0.56 -6.83
CA LEU A 27 -4.74 0.24 -8.11
C LEU A 27 -3.86 -0.79 -8.81
N PHE A 28 -4.45 -1.89 -9.23
CA PHE A 28 -3.83 -2.83 -10.14
C PHE A 28 -4.44 -2.71 -11.54
N ILE A 29 -3.58 -2.53 -12.54
CA ILE A 29 -3.94 -2.51 -13.95
C ILE A 29 -3.40 -3.79 -14.57
N ALA A 30 -4.31 -4.67 -14.99
CA ALA A 30 -3.97 -5.91 -15.66
C ALA A 30 -3.50 -5.63 -17.09
N ASN A 31 -2.32 -6.13 -17.42
CA ASN A 31 -1.79 -6.12 -18.78
C ASN A 31 -0.80 -7.28 -18.92
N ASP A 32 -0.90 -8.05 -19.99
CA ASP A 32 -0.07 -9.24 -20.19
C ASP A 32 1.42 -8.91 -20.36
N PHE A 33 1.75 -7.70 -20.85
CA PHE A 33 3.13 -7.26 -21.11
C PHE A 33 3.68 -6.32 -20.05
N ALA A 34 2.81 -5.52 -19.43
CA ALA A 34 3.19 -4.46 -18.52
C ALA A 34 2.15 -4.30 -17.39
N PRO A 35 2.00 -5.31 -16.52
CA PRO A 35 1.12 -5.19 -15.35
C PRO A 35 1.63 -4.07 -14.44
N PHE A 36 0.74 -3.19 -13.97
CA PHE A 36 1.10 -2.01 -13.23
C PHE A 36 0.37 -1.93 -11.89
N ILE A 37 1.12 -1.70 -10.81
CA ILE A 37 0.58 -1.40 -9.48
C ILE A 37 0.87 0.06 -9.16
N VAL A 38 -0.16 0.82 -8.83
CA VAL A 38 -0.04 2.22 -8.38
C VAL A 38 -0.45 2.32 -6.93
N LEU A 39 0.39 2.91 -6.08
CA LEU A 39 0.13 3.11 -4.67
C LEU A 39 -0.15 4.57 -4.35
N ASN A 40 -1.04 4.85 -3.41
CA ASN A 40 -1.27 6.21 -2.97
C ASN A 40 -0.11 6.69 -2.08
N ARG A 41 0.65 7.67 -2.57
CA ARG A 41 1.75 8.30 -1.83
C ARG A 41 1.28 9.01 -0.54
N ALA A 42 0.01 9.43 -0.49
CA ALA A 42 -0.52 10.13 0.68
C ALA A 42 -0.70 9.23 1.89
N ASP A 43 -0.80 7.93 1.67
CA ASP A 43 -1.02 6.95 2.74
C ASP A 43 0.24 6.72 3.60
N ALA A 44 0.05 6.16 4.78
CA ALA A 44 1.16 5.76 5.66
C ALA A 44 1.98 4.63 5.00
N LEU A 45 3.28 4.56 5.29
CA LEU A 45 4.15 3.56 4.67
C LEU A 45 3.70 2.12 4.92
N SER A 46 3.28 1.79 6.13
CA SER A 46 2.73 0.47 6.46
C SER A 46 1.47 0.15 5.66
N ALA A 47 0.59 1.13 5.44
CA ALA A 47 -0.60 0.97 4.62
C ALA A 47 -0.25 0.83 3.13
N GLN A 48 0.75 1.56 2.63
CA GLN A 48 1.26 1.37 1.26
C GLN A 48 1.83 -0.04 1.05
N ILE A 49 2.52 -0.60 2.06
CA ILE A 49 3.04 -1.98 2.00
C ILE A 49 1.89 -2.98 1.94
N PHE A 50 0.85 -2.80 2.78
CA PHE A 50 -0.35 -3.63 2.72
C PHE A 50 -1.04 -3.54 1.37
N SER A 51 -1.30 -2.32 0.87
CA SER A 51 -1.91 -2.08 -0.44
C SER A 51 -1.10 -2.74 -1.56
N PHE A 52 0.23 -2.65 -1.51
CA PHE A 52 1.08 -3.30 -2.49
C PHE A 52 0.88 -4.82 -2.55
N ILE A 53 0.82 -5.49 -1.40
CA ILE A 53 0.63 -6.95 -1.35
C ILE A 53 -0.80 -7.31 -1.76
N HIS A 54 -1.78 -6.51 -1.40
CA HIS A 54 -3.17 -6.65 -1.80
C HIS A 54 -3.31 -6.59 -3.34
N GLU A 55 -2.74 -5.55 -3.98
CA GLU A 55 -2.74 -5.43 -5.44
C GLU A 55 -1.95 -6.56 -6.13
N LEU A 56 -0.89 -7.03 -5.48
CA LEU A 56 -0.15 -8.19 -5.97
C LEU A 56 -1.01 -9.48 -5.91
N ALA A 57 -1.89 -9.62 -4.93
CA ALA A 57 -2.84 -10.74 -4.89
C ALA A 57 -3.83 -10.67 -6.06
N HIS A 58 -4.33 -9.49 -6.43
CA HIS A 58 -5.13 -9.29 -7.64
C HIS A 58 -4.37 -9.67 -8.91
N PHE A 59 -3.10 -9.29 -9.02
CA PHE A 59 -2.24 -9.71 -10.13
C PHE A 59 -2.21 -11.23 -10.30
N PHE A 60 -1.99 -11.99 -9.21
CA PHE A 60 -1.98 -13.45 -9.28
C PHE A 60 -3.34 -14.07 -9.60
N ARG A 61 -4.42 -13.38 -9.27
CA ARG A 61 -5.78 -13.80 -9.64
C ARG A 61 -6.21 -13.35 -11.04
N LYS A 62 -5.41 -12.52 -11.70
CA LYS A 62 -5.72 -11.89 -13.00
C LYS A 62 -7.01 -11.08 -12.98
N SER A 63 -7.28 -10.40 -11.89
CA SER A 63 -8.46 -9.56 -11.71
C SER A 63 -8.04 -8.09 -11.57
N GLU A 64 -8.67 -7.22 -12.36
CA GLU A 64 -8.47 -5.78 -12.23
C GLU A 64 -9.22 -5.27 -10.99
N SER A 65 -8.58 -4.37 -10.24
CA SER A 65 -9.20 -3.76 -9.08
C SER A 65 -8.77 -2.31 -8.90
N ILE A 66 -9.69 -1.52 -8.36
CA ILE A 66 -9.41 -0.23 -7.74
C ILE A 66 -9.72 -0.42 -6.26
N SER A 67 -8.70 -0.54 -5.43
CA SER A 67 -8.88 -0.67 -3.99
C SER A 67 -9.19 0.70 -3.39
N ASN A 68 -10.47 0.96 -3.15
CA ASN A 68 -10.95 2.24 -2.60
C ASN A 68 -10.85 2.28 -1.08
N SER A 69 -11.04 1.16 -0.42
CA SER A 69 -10.93 1.08 1.03
C SER A 69 -10.36 -0.28 1.42
N ILE A 70 -9.20 -0.26 2.04
CA ILE A 70 -8.81 -1.34 2.93
C ILE A 70 -9.56 -1.05 4.23
N ASP A 71 -10.86 -1.21 4.22
CA ASP A 71 -11.63 -1.11 5.43
C ASP A 71 -11.61 -2.49 6.08
N PHE A 72 -10.66 -2.68 7.00
CA PHE A 72 -10.64 -3.85 7.89
C PHE A 72 -11.93 -3.94 8.74
N ARG A 73 -12.74 -2.86 8.76
CA ARG A 73 -14.03 -2.78 9.47
C ARG A 73 -15.16 -3.45 8.72
N ASP A 74 -14.97 -3.67 7.40
CA ASP A 74 -16.03 -4.21 6.55
C ASP A 74 -16.17 -5.73 6.72
N SER A 75 -16.68 -6.12 7.89
CA SER A 75 -17.51 -7.32 8.03
C SER A 75 -18.84 -7.20 7.25
N ASN A 76 -19.01 -6.11 6.48
CA ASN A 76 -20.20 -5.86 5.67
C ASN A 76 -20.35 -6.94 4.59
N LYS A 77 -21.54 -7.52 4.53
CA LYS A 77 -21.95 -8.59 3.62
C LYS A 77 -21.80 -8.26 2.12
N ASN A 78 -21.44 -7.02 1.78
CA ASN A 78 -21.30 -6.50 0.43
C ASN A 78 -19.86 -6.42 -0.10
N VAL A 79 -18.83 -6.74 0.71
CA VAL A 79 -17.46 -6.81 0.20
C VAL A 79 -17.34 -8.06 -0.67
N ASN A 80 -16.89 -7.88 -1.90
CA ASN A 80 -16.66 -8.97 -2.85
C ASN A 80 -15.77 -10.06 -2.21
N ALA A 81 -16.09 -11.32 -2.43
CA ALA A 81 -15.32 -12.46 -1.94
C ALA A 81 -13.84 -12.38 -2.35
N GLU A 82 -13.57 -11.76 -3.49
CA GLU A 82 -12.24 -11.53 -4.01
C GLU A 82 -11.46 -10.53 -3.17
N GLU A 83 -12.05 -9.38 -2.84
CA GLU A 83 -11.44 -8.38 -1.96
C GLU A 83 -11.09 -8.98 -0.59
N ARG A 84 -12.00 -9.77 -0.02
CA ARG A 84 -11.71 -10.48 1.24
C ARG A 84 -10.57 -11.48 1.11
N PHE A 85 -10.46 -12.15 -0.03
CA PHE A 85 -9.33 -13.05 -0.28
C PHE A 85 -8.01 -12.27 -0.37
N CYS A 86 -7.95 -11.18 -1.14
CA CYS A 86 -6.76 -10.36 -1.29
C CYS A 86 -6.34 -9.71 0.04
N ASN A 87 -7.30 -9.25 0.85
CA ASN A 87 -7.05 -8.74 2.20
C ASN A 87 -6.45 -9.83 3.11
N ARG A 88 -6.97 -11.04 3.09
CA ARG A 88 -6.43 -12.16 3.88
C ARG A 88 -5.04 -12.57 3.43
N VAL A 89 -4.78 -12.61 2.12
CA VAL A 89 -3.44 -12.87 1.58
C VAL A 89 -2.44 -11.82 2.06
N ALA A 90 -2.82 -10.54 1.97
CA ALA A 90 -1.96 -9.45 2.43
C ALA A 90 -1.71 -9.53 3.95
N ALA A 91 -2.75 -9.79 4.74
CA ALA A 91 -2.64 -9.93 6.18
C ALA A 91 -1.77 -11.11 6.60
N GLU A 92 -1.93 -12.27 5.97
CA GLU A 92 -1.12 -13.46 6.24
C GLU A 92 0.35 -13.28 5.88
N LEU A 93 0.65 -12.62 4.76
CA LEU A 93 2.04 -12.35 4.35
C LEU A 93 2.74 -11.35 5.26
N LEU A 94 2.01 -10.38 5.81
CA LEU A 94 2.57 -9.32 6.66
C LEU A 94 2.64 -9.72 8.13
N LEU A 95 1.69 -10.52 8.59
CA LEU A 95 1.61 -11.02 9.96
C LEU A 95 1.09 -12.46 9.94
N PRO A 96 1.98 -13.44 9.70
CA PRO A 96 1.63 -14.85 9.65
C PRO A 96 1.01 -15.34 10.96
N GLU A 97 -0.06 -16.14 10.88
CA GLU A 97 -0.72 -16.67 12.06
C GLU A 97 0.21 -17.52 12.94
N VAL A 98 1.14 -18.24 12.31
CA VAL A 98 2.14 -19.08 13.02
C VAL A 98 3.05 -18.29 13.97
N GLU A 99 3.22 -16.98 13.74
CA GLU A 99 4.01 -16.10 14.62
C GLU A 99 3.22 -15.62 15.84
N LEU A 100 1.89 -15.78 15.82
CA LEU A 100 0.98 -15.33 16.87
C LEU A 100 0.71 -16.46 17.85
N ARG A 101 1.59 -16.62 18.85
CA ARG A 101 1.64 -17.77 19.73
C ARG A 101 0.67 -17.74 20.91
N GLU A 102 0.22 -16.55 21.32
CA GLU A 102 -0.70 -16.38 22.45
C GLU A 102 -2.13 -16.75 22.03
N GLU A 103 -2.92 -17.23 22.97
CA GLU A 103 -4.31 -17.57 22.73
C GLU A 103 -5.15 -16.31 22.50
N PHE A 104 -4.94 -15.28 23.34
CA PHE A 104 -5.57 -13.97 23.23
C PHE A 104 -4.57 -12.85 23.44
N TYR A 105 -4.84 -11.71 22.83
CA TYR A 105 -4.02 -10.51 22.92
C TYR A 105 -4.83 -9.34 23.49
N ASP A 106 -4.22 -8.63 24.42
CA ASP A 106 -4.68 -7.34 24.94
C ASP A 106 -4.07 -6.17 24.14
N LYS A 107 -4.32 -4.95 24.58
CA LYS A 107 -3.78 -3.72 23.97
C LYS A 107 -2.25 -3.73 23.92
N ASN A 108 -1.59 -4.10 25.01
CA ASN A 108 -0.13 -4.11 25.07
C ASN A 108 0.47 -5.15 24.12
N GLY A 109 -0.18 -6.30 23.98
CA GLY A 109 0.19 -7.33 23.01
C GLY A 109 0.07 -6.82 21.57
N ILE A 110 -1.00 -6.08 21.25
CA ILE A 110 -1.21 -5.46 19.94
C ILE A 110 -0.09 -4.45 19.63
N GLU A 111 0.21 -3.54 20.58
CA GLU A 111 1.25 -2.53 20.43
C GLU A 111 2.64 -3.15 20.21
N ARG A 112 2.97 -4.18 20.98
CA ARG A 112 4.23 -4.93 20.86
C ARG A 112 4.37 -5.58 19.47
N ILE A 113 3.33 -6.24 18.98
CA ILE A 113 3.33 -6.84 17.64
C ILE A 113 3.46 -5.75 16.57
N ALA A 114 2.71 -4.66 16.69
CA ALA A 114 2.76 -3.54 15.76
C ALA A 114 4.16 -2.93 15.67
N GLU A 115 4.87 -2.83 16.80
CA GLU A 115 6.25 -2.36 16.83
C GLU A 115 7.23 -3.32 16.16
N ILE A 116 7.13 -4.62 16.47
CA ILE A 116 8.01 -5.66 15.90
C ILE A 116 7.85 -5.73 14.38
N TYR A 117 6.61 -5.79 13.89
CA TYR A 117 6.31 -5.94 12.46
C TYR A 117 6.24 -4.62 11.69
N LYS A 118 6.44 -3.46 12.38
CA LYS A 118 6.35 -2.11 11.78
C LYS A 118 5.02 -1.83 11.10
N MET A 119 3.96 -2.40 11.66
CA MET A 119 2.59 -2.22 11.20
C MET A 119 1.81 -1.26 12.11
N SER A 120 0.60 -0.87 11.72
CA SER A 120 -0.27 -0.05 12.59
C SER A 120 -0.99 -0.93 13.61
N ASN A 121 -1.29 -0.36 14.80
CA ASN A 121 -2.09 -1.04 15.83
C ASN A 121 -3.44 -1.51 15.29
N ILE A 122 -4.07 -0.70 14.43
CA ILE A 122 -5.35 -1.02 13.82
C ILE A 122 -5.25 -2.23 12.87
N PHE A 123 -4.18 -2.37 12.10
CA PHE A 123 -3.94 -3.55 11.28
C PHE A 123 -3.79 -4.81 12.15
N VAL A 124 -2.96 -4.74 13.19
CA VAL A 124 -2.72 -5.88 14.09
C VAL A 124 -4.01 -6.29 14.80
N PHE A 125 -4.78 -5.31 15.29
CA PHE A 125 -6.07 -5.57 15.94
C PHE A 125 -7.03 -6.34 15.01
N TYR A 126 -7.25 -5.87 13.79
CA TYR A 126 -8.16 -6.55 12.86
C TYR A 126 -7.64 -7.92 12.43
N ARG A 127 -6.32 -8.06 12.24
CA ARG A 127 -5.72 -9.38 11.98
C ARG A 127 -5.98 -10.36 13.10
N LEU A 128 -5.75 -9.96 14.36
CA LEU A 128 -6.01 -10.79 15.53
C LEU A 128 -7.51 -11.10 15.72
N LYS A 129 -8.37 -10.12 15.42
CA LYS A 129 -9.82 -10.29 15.46
C LYS A 129 -10.29 -11.32 14.41
N ASP A 130 -9.76 -11.25 13.18
CA ASP A 130 -10.10 -12.17 12.09
C ASP A 130 -9.74 -13.63 12.39
N ILE A 131 -8.61 -13.85 13.07
CA ILE A 131 -8.17 -15.20 13.48
C ILE A 131 -8.67 -15.62 14.86
N GLY A 132 -9.58 -14.83 15.47
CA GLY A 132 -10.20 -15.17 16.75
C GLY A 132 -9.32 -15.01 17.99
N LYS A 133 -8.22 -14.25 17.90
CA LYS A 133 -7.26 -14.02 19.00
C LYS A 133 -7.52 -12.72 19.80
N ILE A 134 -8.69 -12.14 19.65
CA ILE A 134 -9.22 -11.07 20.52
C ILE A 134 -10.42 -11.61 21.29
N HIS A 135 -10.43 -11.43 22.59
CA HIS A 135 -11.54 -11.87 23.42
C HIS A 135 -12.83 -11.10 23.07
N HIS A 136 -13.92 -11.82 22.77
CA HIS A 136 -15.16 -11.23 22.28
C HIS A 136 -15.71 -10.10 23.16
N GLY A 137 -15.63 -10.27 24.49
CA GLY A 137 -16.10 -9.27 25.46
C GLY A 137 -15.29 -7.97 25.50
N GLN A 138 -14.07 -7.98 24.96
CA GLN A 138 -13.17 -6.82 24.94
C GLN A 138 -13.01 -6.18 23.57
N ALA A 139 -13.44 -6.86 22.51
CA ALA A 139 -13.21 -6.44 21.15
C ALA A 139 -13.73 -5.03 20.84
N GLY A 140 -14.94 -4.69 21.25
CA GLY A 140 -15.54 -3.36 21.00
C GLY A 140 -14.80 -2.21 21.73
N ASN A 141 -14.36 -2.46 22.97
CA ASN A 141 -13.62 -1.46 23.72
C ASN A 141 -12.22 -1.23 23.14
N LEU A 142 -11.50 -2.30 22.83
CA LEU A 142 -10.18 -2.24 22.18
C LEU A 142 -10.26 -1.54 20.81
N GLU A 143 -11.27 -1.87 20.01
CA GLU A 143 -11.51 -1.24 18.71
C GLU A 143 -11.66 0.29 18.86
N SER A 144 -12.52 0.73 19.77
CA SER A 144 -12.77 2.15 20.01
C SER A 144 -11.52 2.91 20.47
N GLN A 145 -10.72 2.30 21.37
CA GLN A 145 -9.46 2.91 21.83
C GLN A 145 -8.44 3.04 20.71
N ILE A 146 -8.21 1.97 19.95
CA ILE A 146 -7.22 1.94 18.86
C ILE A 146 -7.62 2.91 17.74
N LEU A 147 -8.91 3.01 17.43
CA LEU A 147 -9.41 3.95 16.42
C LEU A 147 -9.15 5.39 16.83
N LYS A 148 -9.50 5.75 18.06
CA LYS A 148 -9.26 7.10 18.60
C LYS A 148 -7.77 7.49 18.53
N GLU A 149 -6.88 6.61 18.99
CA GLU A 149 -5.43 6.83 18.93
C GLU A 149 -4.92 6.95 17.49
N THR A 150 -5.49 6.17 16.58
CA THR A 150 -5.13 6.23 15.16
C THR A 150 -5.53 7.58 14.55
N GLU A 151 -6.71 8.09 14.86
CA GLU A 151 -7.18 9.41 14.40
C GLU A 151 -6.31 10.55 14.95
N GLU A 152 -5.97 10.52 16.23
CA GLU A 152 -5.07 11.51 16.88
C GLU A 152 -3.69 11.50 16.21
N ASN A 153 -3.12 10.32 15.96
CA ASN A 153 -1.84 10.15 15.29
C ASN A 153 -1.85 10.64 13.82
N ILE A 154 -2.95 10.48 13.10
CA ILE A 154 -3.12 10.99 11.73
C ILE A 154 -3.13 12.52 11.75
N LEU A 155 -3.88 13.14 12.65
CA LEU A 155 -3.96 14.59 12.80
C LEU A 155 -2.58 15.20 13.12
N ASP A 156 -1.82 14.58 14.03
CA ASP A 156 -0.49 15.05 14.39
C ASP A 156 0.53 14.92 13.26
N ARG A 157 0.46 13.85 12.48
CA ARG A 157 1.28 13.68 11.28
C ARG A 157 0.94 14.71 10.20
N GLN A 158 -0.33 15.07 10.03
CA GLN A 158 -0.75 16.10 9.08
C GLN A 158 -0.18 17.48 9.47
N LYS A 159 -0.17 17.82 10.76
CA LYS A 159 0.41 19.08 11.28
C LYS A 159 1.93 19.14 11.08
N LYS A 160 2.64 18.03 11.27
CA LYS A 160 4.11 17.92 11.16
C LYS A 160 4.62 17.76 9.74
N ARG A 161 3.75 17.65 8.74
CA ARG A 161 4.12 17.40 7.35
C ARG A 161 4.85 18.59 6.75
N ASN A 162 6.18 18.51 6.65
CA ASN A 162 7.01 19.50 5.95
C ASN A 162 6.65 19.53 4.46
N LYS A 163 6.41 20.74 3.97
CA LYS A 163 6.23 21.00 2.54
C LYS A 163 7.61 20.96 1.88
N GLY A 164 7.85 19.95 1.06
CA GLY A 164 8.98 19.96 0.15
C GLY A 164 9.78 18.66 0.13
N GLY A 165 9.91 18.09 -1.05
CA GLY A 165 10.88 17.08 -1.43
C GLY A 165 11.52 17.51 -2.74
N ASN A 166 12.68 16.98 -3.08
CA ASN A 166 13.29 17.21 -4.38
C ASN A 166 12.33 16.70 -5.47
N PHE A 167 11.97 17.60 -6.40
CA PHE A 167 11.02 17.31 -7.48
C PHE A 167 11.41 16.05 -8.27
N TYR A 168 12.69 15.92 -8.64
CA TYR A 168 13.18 14.77 -9.42
C TYR A 168 13.10 13.45 -8.67
N ASN A 169 13.44 13.46 -7.38
CA ASN A 169 13.30 12.27 -6.54
C ASN A 169 11.83 11.86 -6.40
N ASN A 170 10.93 12.83 -6.27
CA ASN A 170 9.50 12.58 -6.21
C ASN A 170 8.95 11.98 -7.51
N MET A 171 9.39 12.50 -8.67
CA MET A 171 8.96 12.00 -9.97
C MET A 171 9.52 10.61 -10.24
N ARG A 172 10.82 10.41 -9.95
CA ARG A 172 11.44 9.09 -10.07
C ARG A 172 10.75 8.03 -9.22
N ASP A 173 10.42 8.37 -7.98
CA ASP A 173 9.73 7.48 -7.05
C ASP A 173 8.26 7.24 -7.47
N SER A 174 7.63 8.22 -8.15
CA SER A 174 6.28 8.05 -8.68
C SER A 174 6.22 7.09 -9.86
N ASN A 175 7.16 7.18 -10.77
CA ASN A 175 7.19 6.33 -11.96
C ASN A 175 7.61 4.87 -11.66
N GLY A 176 8.39 4.66 -10.59
CA GLY A 176 9.03 3.38 -10.29
C GLY A 176 10.35 3.16 -11.04
N ASN A 177 11.21 2.31 -10.48
CA ASN A 177 12.57 2.12 -11.01
C ASN A 177 12.59 1.37 -12.35
N LEU A 178 11.73 0.36 -12.51
CA LEU A 178 11.66 -0.43 -13.73
C LEU A 178 11.24 0.45 -14.91
N PHE A 179 10.17 1.24 -14.75
CA PHE A 179 9.68 2.14 -15.78
C PHE A 179 10.75 3.16 -16.19
N ASN A 180 11.34 3.84 -15.21
CA ASN A 180 12.39 4.82 -15.46
C ASN A 180 13.56 4.21 -16.23
N LYS A 181 14.00 3.01 -15.85
CA LYS A 181 15.10 2.29 -16.51
C LYS A 181 14.77 1.94 -17.96
N ILE A 182 13.56 1.46 -18.23
CA ILE A 182 13.14 1.09 -19.58
C ILE A 182 13.09 2.33 -20.47
N VAL A 183 12.47 3.42 -20.02
CA VAL A 183 12.38 4.67 -20.79
C VAL A 183 13.78 5.24 -21.06
N ALA A 184 14.66 5.30 -20.04
CA ALA A 184 16.03 5.78 -20.21
C ALA A 184 16.82 4.93 -21.22
N ASN A 185 16.75 3.61 -21.11
CA ASN A 185 17.43 2.71 -22.05
C ASN A 185 16.87 2.85 -23.48
N SER A 186 15.56 3.00 -23.65
CA SER A 186 14.94 3.19 -24.95
C SER A 186 15.39 4.50 -25.60
N TYR A 187 15.55 5.57 -24.82
CA TYR A 187 16.11 6.83 -25.27
C TYR A 187 17.58 6.70 -25.68
N LEU A 188 18.42 6.10 -24.83
CA LEU A 188 19.84 5.90 -25.12
C LEU A 188 20.09 5.02 -26.35
N GLN A 189 19.18 4.09 -26.64
CA GLN A 189 19.20 3.25 -27.83
C GLN A 189 18.53 3.89 -29.05
N SER A 190 18.15 5.17 -28.95
CA SER A 190 17.47 5.92 -30.01
C SER A 190 16.15 5.28 -30.51
N ARG A 191 15.49 4.47 -29.66
CA ARG A 191 14.18 3.86 -29.97
C ARG A 191 13.04 4.86 -29.79
N ILE A 192 13.22 5.82 -28.89
CA ILE A 192 12.29 6.93 -28.63
C ILE A 192 13.04 8.24 -28.63
N GLY A 193 12.36 9.33 -29.02
CA GLY A 193 12.95 10.67 -29.04
C GLY A 193 12.97 11.34 -27.66
N TYR A 194 13.72 12.45 -27.54
CA TYR A 194 13.80 13.26 -26.31
C TYR A 194 12.42 13.70 -25.79
N VAL A 195 11.57 14.21 -26.69
CA VAL A 195 10.24 14.71 -26.32
C VAL A 195 9.37 13.59 -25.74
N GLU A 196 9.40 12.43 -26.36
CA GLU A 196 8.64 11.25 -25.89
C GLU A 196 9.17 10.76 -24.54
N ALA A 197 10.49 10.60 -24.39
CA ALA A 197 11.10 10.18 -23.15
C ALA A 197 10.80 11.17 -22.01
N SER A 198 10.92 12.48 -22.25
CA SER A 198 10.60 13.52 -21.27
C SER A 198 9.11 13.53 -20.89
N SER A 199 8.23 13.28 -21.86
CA SER A 199 6.79 13.16 -21.60
C SER A 199 6.45 11.96 -20.74
N LEU A 200 7.05 10.80 -21.00
CA LEU A 200 6.86 9.56 -20.23
C LEU A 200 7.38 9.71 -18.81
N LEU A 201 8.57 10.27 -18.64
CA LEU A 201 9.20 10.46 -17.33
C LEU A 201 8.61 11.63 -16.53
N LYS A 202 7.88 12.55 -17.19
CA LYS A 202 7.37 13.81 -16.61
C LYS A 202 8.49 14.78 -16.16
N PHE A 203 9.71 14.62 -16.69
CA PHE A 203 10.84 15.53 -16.46
C PHE A 203 11.88 15.41 -17.60
N SER A 204 12.85 16.35 -17.62
CA SER A 204 13.91 16.35 -18.61
C SER A 204 14.84 15.15 -18.47
N VAL A 205 15.12 14.47 -19.61
CA VAL A 205 16.01 13.28 -19.67
C VAL A 205 17.46 13.61 -19.28
N GLU A 206 17.88 14.87 -19.41
CA GLU A 206 19.25 15.33 -19.07
C GLU A 206 19.58 15.15 -17.57
N LYS A 207 18.61 14.80 -16.76
CA LYS A 207 18.73 14.67 -15.29
C LYS A 207 18.54 13.23 -14.81
N ILE A 208 18.58 12.25 -15.70
CA ILE A 208 18.64 10.84 -15.41
C ILE A 208 20.10 10.44 -15.24
#